data_dd6ce3ccd71212f5fc7becab0720ae5b
#
_entry.id   dd6ce3ccd71212f5fc7becab0720ae5b
#
_cell.length_a   1.000
_cell.length_b   1.000
_cell.length_c   1.000
_cell.angle_alpha   90.00
_cell.angle_beta   90.00
_cell.angle_gamma   90.00
#
_symmetry.space_group_name_H-M   'P 1'
#
loop_
_entity.id
_entity.type
_entity.pdbx_description
1 polymer ?
#
loop_
_entity_poly.entity_id
_entity_poly.type
_entity_poly.pdbx_seq_one_letter_code
_entity_poly.pdbx_strand_id
1 'polypeptide(L)'
;MIITEHFICGKHAAADCEDGIVVSNDFAAVIDGSTSKTPTRLDPSMKNGRFAMLLISEYIKQMPADYTMSDFCRGITLRIAEEYNKRSIAERMAEHPEERLTASAIIFSKSRKEVWMVGDCQAIIDGTYYDNSKPYEQEIAMQLATLIKNGMSPKDARRTI
;
A
#
# COMPACT_ATOMS: atom_id res chain seq x y z
N MET A 1 -1.01 24.03 -5.59
CA MET A 1 -1.72 23.25 -4.54
C MET A 1 -1.32 23.82 -3.19
N ILE A 2 -2.26 23.96 -2.25
CA ILE A 2 -1.98 24.43 -0.89
C ILE A 2 -2.33 23.25 0.04
N ILE A 3 -1.38 22.85 0.87
CA ILE A 3 -1.60 21.89 1.95
C ILE A 3 -1.82 22.70 3.22
N THR A 4 -3.00 22.61 3.80
CA THR A 4 -3.36 23.36 5.02
C THR A 4 -2.88 22.66 6.28
N GLU A 5 -2.91 21.32 6.30
CA GLU A 5 -2.47 20.51 7.43
C GLU A 5 -2.02 19.14 6.95
N HIS A 6 -1.04 18.54 7.62
CA HIS A 6 -0.68 17.14 7.46
C HIS A 6 -0.23 16.55 8.79
N PHE A 7 -0.50 15.26 8.97
CA PHE A 7 -0.14 14.54 10.19
C PHE A 7 0.23 13.09 9.86
N ILE A 8 1.30 12.59 10.47
CA ILE A 8 1.71 11.18 10.42
C ILE A 8 2.00 10.73 11.86
N CYS A 9 1.39 9.62 12.26
CA CYS A 9 1.65 9.01 13.56
C CYS A 9 1.94 7.52 13.39
N GLY A 10 3.21 7.14 13.51
CA GLY A 10 3.60 5.74 13.52
C GLY A 10 3.13 5.02 14.79
N LYS A 11 2.90 3.71 14.69
CA LYS A 11 2.47 2.86 15.82
C LYS A 11 3.50 2.80 16.97
N HIS A 12 4.78 3.05 16.67
CA HIS A 12 5.89 2.99 17.61
C HIS A 12 6.83 4.20 17.40
N ALA A 13 8.00 3.99 16.81
CA ALA A 13 8.94 5.05 16.47
C ALA A 13 8.70 5.60 15.07
N ALA A 14 9.03 6.86 14.82
CA ALA A 14 8.92 7.47 13.50
C ALA A 14 9.73 6.71 12.42
N ALA A 15 10.87 6.12 12.81
CA ALA A 15 11.69 5.30 11.92
C ALA A 15 11.01 4.00 11.48
N ASP A 16 10.03 3.50 12.26
CA ASP A 16 9.27 2.28 11.99
C ASP A 16 7.91 2.56 11.32
N CYS A 17 7.58 3.82 11.08
CA CYS A 17 6.32 4.19 10.44
C CYS A 17 6.30 3.69 9.01
N GLU A 18 5.24 2.99 8.65
CA GLU A 18 4.99 2.45 7.32
C GLU A 18 4.13 3.41 6.48
N ASP A 19 3.63 4.50 7.09
CA ASP A 19 2.84 5.52 6.43
C ASP A 19 3.72 6.64 5.86
N GLY A 20 3.26 7.29 4.79
CA GLY A 20 3.95 8.39 4.16
C GLY A 20 3.01 9.43 3.55
N ILE A 21 3.52 10.65 3.45
CA ILE A 21 2.89 11.75 2.72
C ILE A 21 3.87 12.25 1.66
N VAL A 22 3.36 12.44 0.46
CA VAL A 22 4.11 13.04 -0.65
C VAL A 22 3.40 14.30 -1.10
N VAL A 23 4.16 15.36 -1.27
CA VAL A 23 3.69 16.60 -1.91
C VAL A 23 4.73 16.99 -2.95
N SER A 24 4.29 17.11 -4.20
CA SER A 24 5.08 17.62 -5.33
C SER A 24 4.34 18.79 -6.01
N ASN A 25 4.85 19.26 -7.12
CA ASN A 25 4.19 20.32 -7.89
C ASN A 25 2.82 19.87 -8.45
N ASP A 26 2.72 18.60 -8.83
CA ASP A 26 1.60 18.05 -9.58
C ASP A 26 0.77 17.01 -8.81
N PHE A 27 1.34 16.41 -7.77
CA PHE A 27 0.71 15.37 -6.98
C PHE A 27 0.79 15.62 -5.48
N ALA A 28 -0.28 15.23 -4.76
CA ALA A 28 -0.25 15.03 -3.32
C ALA A 28 -0.76 13.62 -3.02
N ALA A 29 -0.11 12.90 -2.12
CA ALA A 29 -0.49 11.53 -1.80
C ALA A 29 -0.33 11.21 -0.32
N VAL A 30 -1.22 10.35 0.17
CA VAL A 30 -1.09 9.61 1.43
C VAL A 30 -0.90 8.15 1.07
N ILE A 31 0.07 7.50 1.72
CA ILE A 31 0.46 6.11 1.44
C ILE A 31 0.48 5.36 2.76
N ASP A 32 -0.18 4.21 2.81
CA ASP A 32 -0.15 3.25 3.92
C ASP A 32 0.54 1.96 3.45
N GLY A 33 1.75 1.74 3.93
CA GLY A 33 2.53 0.53 3.63
C GLY A 33 2.09 -0.63 4.49
N SER A 34 1.69 -1.73 3.88
CA SER A 34 1.17 -2.89 4.61
C SER A 34 2.24 -3.58 5.46
N THR A 35 1.92 -3.79 6.73
CA THR A 35 2.78 -4.59 7.62
C THR A 35 2.93 -6.01 7.08
N SER A 36 4.17 -6.46 6.92
CA SER A 36 4.48 -7.80 6.40
C SER A 36 3.87 -8.89 7.29
N LYS A 37 3.25 -9.88 6.66
CA LYS A 37 2.71 -11.08 7.31
C LYS A 37 3.77 -12.17 7.53
N THR A 38 4.99 -11.96 6.99
CA THR A 38 6.11 -12.89 7.09
C THR A 38 7.31 -12.22 7.75
N PRO A 39 8.23 -12.96 8.37
CA PRO A 39 9.44 -12.39 8.97
C PRO A 39 10.47 -11.95 7.93
N THR A 40 10.30 -12.32 6.67
CA THR A 40 11.24 -12.00 5.59
C THR A 40 11.24 -10.51 5.30
N ARG A 41 12.40 -9.87 5.41
CA ARG A 41 12.59 -8.46 5.04
C ARG A 41 13.34 -8.37 3.72
N LEU A 42 12.84 -7.53 2.80
CA LEU A 42 13.52 -7.23 1.55
C LEU A 42 14.69 -6.28 1.76
N ASP A 43 14.57 -5.39 2.72
CA ASP A 43 15.64 -4.53 3.21
C ASP A 43 15.88 -4.82 4.70
N PRO A 44 17.12 -5.22 5.10
CA PRO A 44 17.42 -5.53 6.50
C PRO A 44 17.21 -4.34 7.47
N SER A 45 17.32 -3.11 6.95
CA SER A 45 17.26 -1.88 7.77
C SER A 45 15.84 -1.43 8.09
N MET A 46 14.82 -1.96 7.39
CA MET A 46 13.44 -1.48 7.55
C MET A 46 12.40 -2.58 7.32
N LYS A 47 11.15 -2.30 7.73
CA LYS A 47 10.00 -3.15 7.47
C LYS A 47 9.58 -3.06 6.00
N ASN A 48 8.95 -4.12 5.49
CA ASN A 48 8.52 -4.18 4.09
C ASN A 48 7.48 -3.11 3.72
N GLY A 49 6.53 -2.81 4.62
CA GLY A 49 5.56 -1.74 4.40
C GLY A 49 6.22 -0.37 4.27
N ARG A 50 7.20 -0.07 5.14
CA ARG A 50 8.00 1.16 5.01
C ARG A 50 8.78 1.20 3.69
N PHE A 51 9.36 0.08 3.29
CA PHE A 51 10.07 -0.02 2.01
C PHE A 51 9.14 0.23 0.82
N ALA A 52 7.94 -0.38 0.84
CA ALA A 52 6.91 -0.14 -0.18
C ALA A 52 6.51 1.35 -0.23
N MET A 53 6.22 1.95 0.93
CA MET A 53 5.86 3.36 1.05
C MET A 53 6.93 4.28 0.46
N LEU A 54 8.22 4.02 0.75
CA LEU A 54 9.33 4.82 0.22
C LEU A 54 9.46 4.70 -1.31
N LEU A 55 9.34 3.48 -1.86
CA LEU A 55 9.37 3.27 -3.32
C LEU A 55 8.23 4.02 -4.02
N ILE A 56 7.02 3.94 -3.47
CA ILE A 56 5.86 4.65 -4.01
C ILE A 56 6.06 6.16 -3.90
N SER A 57 6.56 6.63 -2.77
CA SER A 57 6.84 8.06 -2.55
C SER A 57 7.85 8.62 -3.55
N GLU A 58 8.93 7.90 -3.80
CA GLU A 58 9.92 8.28 -4.82
C GLU A 58 9.33 8.25 -6.22
N TYR A 59 8.56 7.22 -6.54
CA TYR A 59 7.92 7.09 -7.83
C TYR A 59 6.98 8.28 -8.11
N ILE A 60 6.09 8.62 -7.15
CA ILE A 60 5.14 9.74 -7.30
C ILE A 60 5.88 11.08 -7.52
N LYS A 61 7.00 11.31 -6.87
CA LYS A 61 7.79 12.55 -7.04
C LYS A 61 8.36 12.73 -8.46
N GLN A 62 8.57 11.61 -9.17
CA GLN A 62 9.17 11.57 -10.49
C GLN A 62 8.15 11.42 -11.62
N MET A 63 6.86 11.21 -11.29
CA MET A 63 5.82 11.01 -12.30
C MET A 63 5.60 12.27 -13.16
N PRO A 64 5.44 12.11 -14.48
CA PRO A 64 4.91 13.15 -15.34
C PRO A 64 3.52 13.64 -14.89
N ALA A 65 3.29 14.96 -15.02
CA ALA A 65 2.06 15.60 -14.54
C ALA A 65 0.77 15.08 -15.21
N ASP A 66 0.88 14.57 -16.43
CA ASP A 66 -0.21 14.07 -17.27
C ASP A 66 -0.56 12.59 -17.06
N TYR A 67 0.18 11.88 -16.17
CA TYR A 67 -0.11 10.47 -15.87
C TYR A 67 -1.55 10.26 -15.45
N THR A 68 -2.08 9.11 -15.87
CA THR A 68 -3.36 8.57 -15.41
C THR A 68 -3.16 7.63 -14.22
N MET A 69 -4.24 7.27 -13.54
CA MET A 69 -4.20 6.21 -12.51
C MET A 69 -3.65 4.89 -13.08
N SER A 70 -4.01 4.54 -14.32
CA SER A 70 -3.51 3.32 -14.98
C SER A 70 -1.99 3.38 -15.21
N ASP A 71 -1.46 4.55 -15.60
CA ASP A 71 -0.03 4.73 -15.79
C ASP A 71 0.71 4.61 -14.46
N PHE A 72 0.17 5.21 -13.39
CA PHE A 72 0.70 5.04 -12.05
C PHE A 72 0.73 3.57 -11.63
N CYS A 73 -0.39 2.85 -11.71
CA CYS A 73 -0.48 1.45 -11.30
C CYS A 73 0.51 0.57 -12.07
N ARG A 74 0.59 0.76 -13.40
CA ARG A 74 1.54 0.02 -14.24
C ARG A 74 2.98 0.34 -13.87
N GLY A 75 3.30 1.61 -13.76
CA GLY A 75 4.67 2.05 -13.52
C GLY A 75 5.18 1.67 -12.13
N ILE A 76 4.38 1.80 -11.07
CA ILE A 76 4.80 1.36 -9.74
C ILE A 76 4.95 -0.16 -9.65
N THR A 77 4.11 -0.92 -10.36
CA THR A 77 4.25 -2.38 -10.43
C THR A 77 5.58 -2.77 -11.10
N LEU A 78 5.94 -2.12 -12.20
CA LEU A 78 7.23 -2.33 -12.86
C LEU A 78 8.40 -1.92 -11.96
N ARG A 79 8.29 -0.80 -11.27
CA ARG A 79 9.32 -0.32 -10.33
C ARG A 79 9.58 -1.31 -9.19
N ILE A 80 8.51 -1.91 -8.64
CA ILE A 80 8.63 -2.96 -7.62
C ILE A 80 9.25 -4.24 -8.20
N ALA A 81 8.84 -4.65 -9.41
CA ALA A 81 9.43 -5.81 -10.09
C ALA A 81 10.93 -5.63 -10.35
N GLU A 82 11.39 -4.42 -10.72
CA GLU A 82 12.81 -4.10 -10.83
C GLU A 82 13.55 -4.28 -9.50
N GLU A 83 12.96 -3.89 -8.38
CA GLU A 83 13.55 -4.10 -7.06
C GLU A 83 13.67 -5.58 -6.70
N TYR A 84 12.70 -6.41 -7.09
CA TYR A 84 12.78 -7.87 -6.92
C TYR A 84 13.88 -8.47 -7.78
N ASN A 85 14.02 -8.02 -9.03
CA ASN A 85 15.09 -8.47 -9.93
C ASN A 85 16.49 -8.09 -9.41
N LYS A 86 16.67 -6.84 -8.97
CA LYS A 86 17.94 -6.36 -8.39
C LYS A 86 18.39 -7.20 -7.19
N ARG A 87 17.44 -7.77 -6.44
CA ARG A 87 17.69 -8.61 -5.27
C ARG A 87 17.70 -10.10 -5.59
N SER A 88 17.50 -10.48 -6.85
CA SER A 88 17.41 -11.88 -7.30
C SER A 88 16.34 -12.70 -6.55
N ILE A 89 15.20 -12.05 -6.27
CA ILE A 89 14.06 -12.65 -5.54
C ILE A 89 12.77 -12.68 -6.35
N ALA A 90 12.80 -12.33 -7.64
CA ALA A 90 11.60 -12.24 -8.47
C ALA A 90 10.84 -13.56 -8.55
N GLU A 91 11.55 -14.69 -8.72
CA GLU A 91 10.96 -16.03 -8.72
C GLU A 91 10.28 -16.35 -7.39
N ARG A 92 10.97 -16.10 -6.27
CA ARG A 92 10.38 -16.26 -4.94
C ARG A 92 9.11 -15.42 -4.75
N MET A 93 9.09 -14.18 -5.23
CA MET A 93 7.91 -13.31 -5.14
C MET A 93 6.77 -13.79 -6.06
N ALA A 94 7.06 -14.56 -7.11
CA ALA A 94 6.04 -15.20 -7.94
C ALA A 94 5.40 -16.38 -7.20
N GLU A 95 6.20 -17.20 -6.53
CA GLU A 95 5.78 -18.40 -5.79
C GLU A 95 5.14 -18.07 -4.42
N HIS A 96 5.56 -16.95 -3.78
CA HIS A 96 5.13 -16.53 -2.45
C HIS A 96 4.47 -15.13 -2.49
N PRO A 97 3.23 -15.02 -3.00
CA PRO A 97 2.54 -13.73 -3.11
C PRO A 97 2.32 -13.04 -1.75
N GLU A 98 2.28 -13.79 -0.65
CA GLU A 98 2.17 -13.25 0.72
C GLU A 98 3.42 -12.50 1.20
N GLU A 99 4.55 -12.66 0.52
CA GLU A 99 5.80 -11.94 0.81
C GLU A 99 5.97 -10.67 -0.02
N ARG A 100 5.10 -10.41 -1.01
CA ARG A 100 5.18 -9.24 -1.87
C ARG A 100 4.99 -7.95 -1.10
N LEU A 101 5.63 -6.89 -1.58
CA LEU A 101 5.37 -5.54 -1.13
C LEU A 101 3.94 -5.14 -1.48
N THR A 102 3.21 -4.64 -0.50
CA THR A 102 1.85 -4.12 -0.67
C THR A 102 1.70 -2.80 0.08
N ALA A 103 0.89 -1.92 -0.48
CA ALA A 103 0.51 -0.65 0.14
C ALA A 103 -0.81 -0.16 -0.43
N SER A 104 -1.49 0.68 0.34
CA SER A 104 -2.64 1.46 -0.11
C SER A 104 -2.22 2.91 -0.33
N ALA A 105 -2.86 3.61 -1.23
CA ALA A 105 -2.58 5.02 -1.48
C ALA A 105 -3.80 5.80 -1.97
N ILE A 106 -3.88 7.07 -1.57
CA ILE A 106 -4.74 8.07 -2.22
C ILE A 106 -3.83 9.12 -2.82
N ILE A 107 -4.04 9.41 -4.09
CA ILE A 107 -3.21 10.33 -4.86
C ILE A 107 -4.12 11.37 -5.52
N PHE A 108 -3.91 12.64 -5.20
CA PHE A 108 -4.52 13.75 -5.92
C PHE A 108 -3.63 14.17 -7.08
N SER A 109 -4.17 14.16 -8.30
CA SER A 109 -3.53 14.72 -9.50
C SER A 109 -4.05 16.12 -9.75
N LYS A 110 -3.16 17.12 -9.65
CA LYS A 110 -3.51 18.53 -9.86
C LYS A 110 -3.86 18.82 -11.31
N SER A 111 -3.11 18.29 -12.27
CA SER A 111 -3.33 18.53 -13.71
C SER A 111 -4.64 17.93 -14.18
N ARG A 112 -5.00 16.75 -13.67
CA ARG A 112 -6.23 16.04 -14.05
C ARG A 112 -7.42 16.42 -13.17
N LYS A 113 -7.20 17.03 -12.01
CA LYS A 113 -8.22 17.30 -10.98
C LYS A 113 -8.95 16.02 -10.56
N GLU A 114 -8.20 14.95 -10.39
CA GLU A 114 -8.69 13.63 -10.04
C GLU A 114 -8.09 13.17 -8.70
N VAL A 115 -8.84 12.37 -7.96
CA VAL A 115 -8.35 11.62 -6.80
C VAL A 115 -8.34 10.14 -7.17
N TRP A 116 -7.18 9.51 -7.09
CA TRP A 116 -7.01 8.09 -7.34
C TRP A 116 -6.94 7.34 -6.02
N MET A 117 -7.75 6.32 -5.88
CA MET A 117 -7.80 5.49 -4.68
C MET A 117 -7.33 4.08 -5.02
N VAL A 118 -6.24 3.64 -4.40
CA VAL A 118 -5.65 2.31 -4.55
C VAL A 118 -5.57 1.66 -3.18
N GLY A 119 -6.18 0.48 -3.01
CA GLY A 119 -6.26 -0.21 -1.72
C GLY A 119 -7.41 0.30 -0.85
N ASP A 120 -7.22 0.38 0.46
CA ASP A 120 -8.27 0.61 1.47
C ASP A 120 -8.14 1.95 2.21
N CYS A 121 -7.34 2.88 1.71
CA CYS A 121 -7.33 4.25 2.21
C CYS A 121 -8.69 4.94 1.96
N GLN A 122 -8.99 5.95 2.76
CA GLN A 122 -10.26 6.68 2.75
C GLN A 122 -10.04 8.16 2.43
N ALA A 123 -11.01 8.79 1.77
CA ALA A 123 -10.98 10.20 1.43
C ALA A 123 -12.30 10.90 1.76
N ILE A 124 -12.21 12.18 2.09
CA ILE A 124 -13.36 13.10 2.08
C ILE A 124 -13.08 14.17 1.03
N ILE A 125 -13.96 14.28 0.06
CA ILE A 125 -13.86 15.24 -1.06
C ILE A 125 -15.14 16.06 -1.06
N ASP A 126 -15.02 17.36 -0.90
CA ASP A 126 -16.16 18.28 -0.82
C ASP A 126 -17.24 17.83 0.17
N GLY A 127 -16.82 17.33 1.34
CA GLY A 127 -17.71 16.84 2.39
C GLY A 127 -18.28 15.43 2.15
N THR A 128 -17.99 14.80 1.02
CA THR A 128 -18.43 13.44 0.71
C THR A 128 -17.35 12.44 1.06
N TYR A 129 -17.72 11.39 1.78
CA TYR A 129 -16.83 10.30 2.18
C TYR A 129 -16.72 9.25 1.07
N TYR A 130 -15.50 8.82 0.80
CA TYR A 130 -15.16 7.79 -0.18
C TYR A 130 -14.28 6.73 0.49
N ASP A 131 -14.60 5.47 0.24
CA ASP A 131 -13.78 4.31 0.57
C ASP A 131 -13.80 3.29 -0.59
N ASN A 132 -12.86 2.37 -0.58
CA ASN A 132 -12.88 1.19 -1.42
C ASN A 132 -13.51 0.05 -0.63
N SER A 133 -14.83 0.01 -0.56
CA SER A 133 -15.58 -1.05 0.08
C SER A 133 -15.21 -2.42 -0.54
N LYS A 134 -14.85 -3.37 0.33
CA LYS A 134 -14.55 -4.75 -0.06
C LYS A 134 -15.63 -5.66 0.54
N PRO A 135 -16.79 -5.82 -0.11
CA PRO A 135 -17.93 -6.53 0.44
C PRO A 135 -17.61 -7.99 0.84
N TYR A 136 -16.62 -8.61 0.18
CA TYR A 136 -16.16 -9.97 0.51
C TYR A 136 -15.30 -10.04 1.79
N GLU A 137 -14.76 -8.95 2.31
CA GLU A 137 -13.94 -8.97 3.54
C GLU A 137 -14.74 -9.44 4.76
N GLN A 138 -16.00 -9.04 4.86
CA GLN A 138 -16.86 -9.47 5.94
C GLN A 138 -17.13 -10.99 5.87
N GLU A 139 -17.33 -11.52 4.68
CA GLU A 139 -17.51 -12.96 4.47
C GLU A 139 -16.24 -13.73 4.83
N ILE A 140 -15.08 -13.29 4.35
CA ILE A 140 -13.78 -13.86 4.69
C ILE A 140 -13.54 -13.82 6.20
N ALA A 141 -13.84 -12.69 6.85
CA ALA A 141 -13.70 -12.56 8.31
C ALA A 141 -14.59 -13.54 9.08
N MET A 142 -15.83 -13.77 8.64
CA MET A 142 -16.74 -14.73 9.24
C MET A 142 -16.25 -16.18 9.04
N GLN A 143 -15.78 -16.52 7.84
CA GLN A 143 -15.22 -17.85 7.55
C GLN A 143 -13.98 -18.10 8.41
N LEU A 144 -13.07 -17.13 8.48
CA LEU A 144 -11.86 -17.20 9.30
C LEU A 144 -12.20 -17.40 10.79
N ALA A 145 -13.13 -16.61 11.33
CA ALA A 145 -13.59 -16.73 12.71
C ALA A 145 -14.19 -18.12 12.99
N THR A 146 -14.94 -18.67 12.04
CA THR A 146 -15.53 -20.01 12.15
C THR A 146 -14.47 -21.10 12.20
N LEU A 147 -13.46 -21.05 11.32
CA LEU A 147 -12.36 -22.01 11.31
C LEU A 147 -11.56 -21.99 12.62
N ILE A 148 -11.26 -20.77 13.13
CA ILE A 148 -10.55 -20.60 14.40
C ILE A 148 -11.39 -21.12 15.59
N LYS A 149 -12.69 -20.82 15.60
CA LYS A 149 -13.62 -21.31 16.64
C LYS A 149 -13.71 -22.84 16.65
N ASN A 150 -13.55 -23.46 15.49
CA ASN A 150 -13.52 -24.93 15.34
C ASN A 150 -12.14 -25.55 15.66
N GLY A 151 -11.20 -24.78 16.25
CA GLY A 151 -9.92 -25.26 16.74
C GLY A 151 -8.75 -25.17 15.74
N MET A 152 -8.98 -24.59 14.56
CA MET A 152 -7.88 -24.36 13.61
C MET A 152 -6.98 -23.22 14.08
N SER A 153 -5.66 -23.35 13.90
CA SER A 153 -4.75 -22.24 14.22
C SER A 153 -5.04 -21.02 13.31
N PRO A 154 -4.88 -19.78 13.78
CA PRO A 154 -5.07 -18.59 12.94
C PRO A 154 -4.23 -18.58 11.66
N LYS A 155 -3.05 -19.20 11.70
CA LYS A 155 -2.16 -19.34 10.55
C LYS A 155 -2.72 -20.29 9.50
N ASP A 156 -3.20 -21.46 9.93
CA ASP A 156 -3.74 -22.48 9.02
C ASP A 156 -5.10 -22.05 8.47
N ALA A 157 -5.94 -21.42 9.31
CA ALA A 157 -7.20 -20.85 8.87
C ALA A 157 -7.03 -19.81 7.73
N ARG A 158 -6.01 -18.95 7.82
CA ARG A 158 -5.69 -17.99 6.75
C ARG A 158 -5.15 -18.61 5.46
N ARG A 159 -4.63 -19.83 5.52
CA ARG A 159 -4.15 -20.56 4.33
C ARG A 159 -5.28 -21.35 3.64
N THR A 160 -6.37 -21.56 4.35
CA THR A 160 -7.51 -22.33 3.87
C THR A 160 -8.51 -21.48 3.07
N ILE A 161 -8.52 -20.17 3.34
CA ILE A 161 -9.34 -19.15 2.66
C ILE A 161 -8.51 -18.43 1.61
#